data_23347ad1e9cafdcdb5cc9a848ed5cef3
#
_entry.id   23347ad1e9cafdcdb5cc9a848ed5cef3
#
_cell.length_a   1.000
_cell.length_b   1.000
_cell.length_c   1.000
_cell.angle_alpha   90.00
_cell.angle_beta   90.00
_cell.angle_gamma   90.00
#
_symmetry.space_group_name_H-M   'P 1'
#
loop_
_entity.id
_entity.type
_entity.pdbx_description
1 polymer ?
#
loop_
_entity_poly.entity_id
_entity_poly.type
_entity_poly.pdbx_seq_one_letter_code
_entity_poly.pdbx_strand_id
1 'polypeptide(L)'
;SKGLIRQAIVAAALASRTKYILLDEAFDGLDPAMRRLIRTMIVDDIFDRGATLIVSSHNVTEIGELCDKAMLLHKGEVIFAKDIDDVREGFEKVQIALPEGELDRSAIENAGVEVLSFKKLGRISTVVAKGEKADITAKLSALSPAVLELVPLTLEEIFIYEMEVRGYAVSSEEDK
;
A
#
# COMPACT_ATOMS: atom_id res chain seq x y z
N SER A 1 -31.01 -4.92 2.65
CA SER A 1 -29.94 -4.61 1.70
C SER A 1 -28.74 -5.55 1.93
N LYS A 2 -27.91 -5.76 0.92
CA LYS A 2 -26.69 -6.58 1.05
C LYS A 2 -25.78 -6.08 2.20
N GLY A 3 -25.71 -4.76 2.39
CA GLY A 3 -24.94 -4.15 3.48
C GLY A 3 -25.44 -4.54 4.87
N LEU A 4 -26.76 -4.56 5.10
CA LEU A 4 -27.33 -4.98 6.40
C LEU A 4 -27.03 -6.45 6.70
N ILE A 5 -27.04 -7.32 5.70
CA ILE A 5 -26.70 -8.73 5.87
C ILE A 5 -25.22 -8.87 6.30
N ARG A 6 -24.30 -8.15 5.65
CA ARG A 6 -22.89 -8.15 6.01
C ARG A 6 -22.64 -7.64 7.43
N GLN A 7 -23.33 -6.55 7.81
CA GLN A 7 -23.28 -6.05 9.19
C GLN A 7 -23.69 -7.12 10.20
N ALA A 8 -24.80 -7.81 9.94
CA ALA A 8 -25.28 -8.87 10.81
C ALA A 8 -24.29 -10.05 10.91
N ILE A 9 -23.64 -10.41 9.78
CA ILE A 9 -22.63 -11.48 9.74
C ILE A 9 -21.40 -11.08 10.59
N VAL A 10 -20.88 -9.86 10.42
CA VAL A 10 -19.73 -9.40 11.20
C VAL A 10 -20.09 -9.32 12.68
N ALA A 11 -21.24 -8.76 13.02
CA ALA A 11 -21.70 -8.70 14.41
C ALA A 11 -21.83 -10.10 15.03
N ALA A 12 -22.35 -11.07 14.28
CA ALA A 12 -22.45 -12.47 14.74
C ALA A 12 -21.06 -13.11 14.91
N ALA A 13 -20.10 -12.83 14.01
CA ALA A 13 -18.72 -13.30 14.12
C ALA A 13 -18.04 -12.76 15.37
N LEU A 14 -18.17 -11.45 15.66
CA LEU A 14 -17.64 -10.84 16.90
C LEU A 14 -18.33 -11.39 18.16
N ALA A 15 -19.66 -11.53 18.12
CA ALA A 15 -20.42 -12.08 19.24
C ALA A 15 -20.09 -13.54 19.56
N SER A 16 -19.56 -14.31 18.63
CA SER A 16 -19.13 -15.69 18.85
C SER A 16 -17.92 -15.82 19.79
N ARG A 17 -17.19 -14.72 20.01
CA ARG A 17 -16.03 -14.60 20.91
C ARG A 17 -14.96 -15.67 20.70
N THR A 18 -14.77 -16.10 19.48
CA THR A 18 -13.74 -17.08 19.10
C THR A 18 -12.34 -16.47 19.15
N LYS A 19 -11.32 -17.31 19.34
CA LYS A 19 -9.91 -16.89 19.32
C LYS A 19 -9.46 -16.44 17.91
N TYR A 20 -10.04 -17.05 16.89
CA TYR A 20 -9.75 -16.74 15.49
C TYR A 20 -11.04 -16.30 14.79
N ILE A 21 -10.98 -15.20 14.08
CA ILE A 21 -12.07 -14.65 13.28
C ILE A 21 -11.61 -14.60 11.84
N LEU A 22 -12.39 -15.24 10.94
CA LEU A 22 -12.12 -15.25 9.51
C LEU A 22 -13.23 -14.44 8.81
N LEU A 23 -12.84 -13.40 8.10
CA LEU A 23 -13.74 -12.53 7.36
C LEU A 23 -13.34 -12.52 5.88
N ASP A 24 -14.24 -12.99 5.03
CA ASP A 24 -14.04 -13.00 3.58
C ASP A 24 -14.83 -11.88 2.93
N GLU A 25 -14.10 -10.90 2.30
CA GLU A 25 -14.66 -9.72 1.63
C GLU A 25 -15.74 -9.00 2.49
N ALA A 26 -15.48 -8.87 3.79
CA ALA A 26 -16.50 -8.45 4.77
C ALA A 26 -16.97 -7.00 4.60
N PHE A 27 -16.15 -6.15 3.97
CA PHE A 27 -16.44 -4.73 3.77
C PHE A 27 -17.12 -4.40 2.44
N ASP A 28 -17.27 -5.41 1.58
CA ASP A 28 -17.86 -5.25 0.25
C ASP A 28 -19.30 -4.77 0.31
N GLY A 29 -19.63 -3.76 -0.51
CA GLY A 29 -20.99 -3.21 -0.60
C GLY A 29 -21.43 -2.42 0.63
N LEU A 30 -20.53 -2.08 1.55
CA LEU A 30 -20.78 -1.15 2.64
C LEU A 30 -20.48 0.28 2.20
N ASP A 31 -21.32 1.23 2.66
CA ASP A 31 -20.99 2.65 2.52
C ASP A 31 -19.80 3.04 3.40
N PRO A 32 -19.10 4.15 3.11
CA PRO A 32 -17.88 4.53 3.84
C PRO A 32 -18.09 4.71 5.35
N ALA A 33 -19.23 5.23 5.78
CA ALA A 33 -19.49 5.45 7.20
C ALA A 33 -19.66 4.12 7.94
N MET A 34 -20.39 3.18 7.33
CA MET A 34 -20.61 1.85 7.89
C MET A 34 -19.34 1.01 7.88
N ARG A 35 -18.52 1.11 6.83
CA ARG A 35 -17.21 0.46 6.74
C ARG A 35 -16.30 0.91 7.90
N ARG A 36 -16.24 2.22 8.16
CA ARG A 36 -15.48 2.77 9.28
C ARG A 36 -15.99 2.26 10.64
N LEU A 37 -17.30 2.25 10.85
CA LEU A 37 -17.91 1.75 12.10
C LEU A 37 -17.54 0.30 12.35
N ILE A 38 -17.74 -0.58 11.36
CA ILE A 38 -17.43 -2.01 11.48
C ILE A 38 -15.94 -2.22 11.74
N ARG A 39 -15.07 -1.48 11.07
CA ARG A 39 -13.62 -1.56 11.31
C ARG A 39 -13.29 -1.21 12.77
N THR A 40 -13.83 -0.12 13.32
CA THR A 40 -13.63 0.25 14.71
C THR A 40 -14.10 -0.85 15.65
N MET A 41 -15.28 -1.40 15.43
CA MET A 41 -15.80 -2.50 16.25
C MET A 41 -14.91 -3.75 16.23
N ILE A 42 -14.36 -4.09 15.04
CA ILE A 42 -13.45 -5.23 14.89
C ILE A 42 -12.16 -4.98 15.66
N VAL A 43 -11.54 -3.82 15.48
CA VAL A 43 -10.27 -3.46 16.15
C VAL A 43 -10.43 -3.47 17.66
N ASP A 44 -11.47 -2.82 18.19
CA ASP A 44 -11.74 -2.76 19.62
C ASP A 44 -11.94 -4.16 20.21
N ASP A 45 -12.77 -5.00 19.56
CA ASP A 45 -13.06 -6.35 20.06
C ASP A 45 -11.83 -7.26 20.00
N ILE A 46 -11.01 -7.16 18.95
CA ILE A 46 -9.77 -7.95 18.82
C ILE A 46 -8.76 -7.52 19.87
N PHE A 47 -8.56 -6.20 20.04
CA PHE A 47 -7.62 -5.66 21.03
C PHE A 47 -8.00 -6.08 22.46
N ASP A 48 -9.28 -5.93 22.84
CA ASP A 48 -9.78 -6.27 24.18
C ASP A 48 -9.63 -7.75 24.52
N ARG A 49 -9.72 -8.64 23.52
CA ARG A 49 -9.70 -10.09 23.72
C ARG A 49 -8.39 -10.77 23.37
N GLY A 50 -7.47 -10.10 22.71
CA GLY A 50 -6.29 -10.71 22.12
C GLY A 50 -6.64 -11.78 21.06
N ALA A 51 -7.72 -11.58 20.32
CA ALA A 51 -8.11 -12.47 19.22
C ALA A 51 -7.27 -12.23 17.97
N THR A 52 -7.26 -13.18 17.06
CA THR A 52 -6.59 -13.06 15.78
C THR A 52 -7.62 -12.92 14.66
N LEU A 53 -7.46 -11.87 13.86
CA LEU A 53 -8.25 -11.65 12.64
C LEU A 53 -7.50 -12.15 11.41
N ILE A 54 -8.20 -12.87 10.55
CA ILE A 54 -7.78 -13.14 9.18
C ILE A 54 -8.87 -12.57 8.27
N VAL A 55 -8.50 -11.60 7.45
CA VAL A 55 -9.45 -10.93 6.55
C VAL A 55 -8.93 -11.00 5.12
N SER A 56 -9.82 -11.31 4.17
CA SER A 56 -9.58 -11.13 2.75
C SER A 56 -10.25 -9.85 2.27
N SER A 57 -9.59 -9.12 1.39
CA SER A 57 -10.14 -7.97 0.68
C SER A 57 -9.37 -7.76 -0.63
N HIS A 58 -10.07 -7.34 -1.68
CA HIS A 58 -9.44 -6.80 -2.88
C HIS A 58 -9.08 -5.31 -2.73
N ASN A 59 -9.49 -4.68 -1.64
CA ASN A 59 -9.14 -3.31 -1.32
C ASN A 59 -7.91 -3.28 -0.40
N VAL A 60 -6.75 -3.03 -0.99
CA VAL A 60 -5.45 -3.03 -0.30
C VAL A 60 -5.38 -1.98 0.81
N THR A 61 -6.09 -0.84 0.65
CA THR A 61 -6.16 0.21 1.67
C THR A 61 -6.81 -0.31 2.95
N GLU A 62 -7.86 -1.12 2.84
CA GLU A 62 -8.52 -1.74 4.02
C GLU A 62 -7.57 -2.65 4.79
N ILE A 63 -6.78 -3.46 4.07
CA ILE A 63 -5.77 -4.33 4.68
C ILE A 63 -4.73 -3.49 5.43
N GLY A 64 -4.24 -2.41 4.79
CA GLY A 64 -3.24 -1.51 5.38
C GLY A 64 -3.71 -0.76 6.63
N GLU A 65 -5.02 -0.57 6.78
CA GLU A 65 -5.62 0.13 7.93
C GLU A 65 -6.06 -0.81 9.07
N LEU A 66 -6.20 -2.11 8.80
CA LEU A 66 -6.77 -3.07 9.74
C LEU A 66 -5.78 -4.13 10.23
N CYS A 67 -4.76 -4.45 9.42
CA CYS A 67 -3.90 -5.59 9.66
C CYS A 67 -2.46 -5.17 9.94
N ASP A 68 -1.76 -5.95 10.75
CA ASP A 68 -0.31 -5.81 10.97
C ASP A 68 0.50 -6.56 9.91
N LYS A 69 -0.08 -7.61 9.33
CA LYS A 69 0.55 -8.48 8.33
C LYS A 69 -0.30 -8.58 7.08
N ALA A 70 0.36 -8.62 5.93
CA ALA A 70 -0.29 -8.83 4.66
C ALA A 70 0.28 -10.06 3.93
N MET A 71 -0.61 -10.78 3.26
CA MET A 71 -0.26 -11.88 2.37
C MET A 71 -0.91 -11.65 1.02
N LEU A 72 -0.09 -11.72 -0.04
CA LEU A 72 -0.57 -11.64 -1.41
C LEU A 72 -0.69 -13.04 -2.01
N LEU A 73 -1.91 -13.35 -2.47
CA LEU A 73 -2.21 -14.55 -3.23
C LEU A 73 -2.44 -14.20 -4.70
N HIS A 74 -1.73 -14.87 -5.60
CA HIS A 74 -1.95 -14.75 -7.04
C HIS A 74 -1.92 -16.12 -7.69
N LYS A 75 -2.97 -16.46 -8.45
CA LYS A 75 -3.11 -17.75 -9.14
C LYS A 75 -2.86 -19.00 -8.25
N GLY A 76 -3.24 -18.91 -6.97
CA GLY A 76 -3.07 -19.98 -6.00
C GLY A 76 -1.69 -20.05 -5.34
N GLU A 77 -0.80 -19.13 -5.64
CA GLU A 77 0.53 -19.04 -5.04
C GLU A 77 0.64 -17.86 -4.08
N VAL A 78 1.39 -18.04 -3.01
CA VAL A 78 1.75 -16.95 -2.09
C VAL A 78 2.92 -16.18 -2.68
N ILE A 79 2.67 -14.94 -3.10
CA ILE A 79 3.70 -14.05 -3.64
C ILE A 79 4.56 -13.49 -2.51
N PHE A 80 3.93 -13.05 -1.45
CA PHE A 80 4.60 -12.70 -0.19
C PHE A 80 3.67 -12.88 1.02
N ALA A 81 4.28 -13.02 2.20
CA ALA A 81 3.61 -12.96 3.50
C ALA A 81 4.57 -12.27 4.47
N LYS A 82 4.29 -11.03 4.85
CA LYS A 82 5.18 -10.16 5.62
C LYS A 82 4.41 -9.24 6.54
N ASP A 83 5.10 -8.67 7.52
CA ASP A 83 4.61 -7.50 8.24
C ASP A 83 4.45 -6.32 7.26
N ILE A 84 3.40 -5.52 7.45
CA ILE A 84 3.11 -4.39 6.53
C ILE A 84 4.25 -3.36 6.52
N ASP A 85 4.91 -3.17 7.65
CA ASP A 85 6.06 -2.28 7.73
C ASP A 85 7.24 -2.84 6.93
N ASP A 86 7.51 -4.14 7.00
CA ASP A 86 8.57 -4.82 6.22
C ASP A 86 8.28 -4.79 4.71
N VAL A 87 7.01 -4.77 4.31
CA VAL A 87 6.61 -4.63 2.89
C VAL A 87 6.99 -3.25 2.35
N ARG A 88 7.00 -2.23 3.20
CA ARG A 88 7.39 -0.85 2.83
C ARG A 88 8.89 -0.66 2.74
N GLU A 89 9.67 -1.52 3.37
CA GLU A 89 11.13 -1.44 3.32
C GLU A 89 11.66 -1.67 1.90
N GLY A 90 12.64 -0.86 1.52
CA GLY A 90 13.29 -0.97 0.23
C GLY A 90 12.59 -0.25 -0.92
N PHE A 91 11.54 0.49 -0.64
CA PHE A 91 10.85 1.37 -1.61
C PHE A 91 10.72 2.78 -1.05
N GLU A 92 11.11 3.78 -1.84
CA GLU A 92 10.97 5.19 -1.47
C GLU A 92 10.23 5.95 -2.56
N LYS A 93 9.28 6.78 -2.14
CA LYS A 93 8.59 7.72 -3.02
C LYS A 93 9.07 9.12 -2.73
N VAL A 94 9.55 9.80 -3.75
CA VAL A 94 10.15 11.11 -3.65
C VAL A 94 9.49 12.07 -4.62
N GLN A 95 9.16 13.26 -4.12
CA GLN A 95 8.84 14.40 -4.95
C GLN A 95 10.08 15.26 -5.12
N ILE A 96 10.45 15.53 -6.38
CA ILE A 96 11.66 16.24 -6.72
C ILE A 96 11.39 17.28 -7.81
N ALA A 97 11.98 18.47 -7.66
CA ALA A 97 11.98 19.49 -8.69
C ALA A 97 13.33 20.21 -8.73
N LEU A 98 13.84 20.48 -9.93
CA LEU A 98 15.03 21.28 -10.12
C LEU A 98 14.71 22.79 -10.04
N PRO A 99 15.67 23.63 -9.62
CA PRO A 99 15.51 25.09 -9.63
C PRO A 99 15.24 25.62 -11.03
N GLU A 100 15.96 25.07 -12.02
CA GLU A 100 15.83 25.40 -13.44
C GLU A 100 15.87 24.11 -14.28
N GLY A 101 15.22 24.14 -15.44
CA GLY A 101 15.16 23.00 -16.36
C GLY A 101 14.10 21.97 -15.99
N GLU A 102 14.18 20.87 -16.67
CA GLU A 102 13.28 19.73 -16.48
C GLU A 102 14.06 18.51 -16.01
N LEU A 103 13.51 17.80 -15.05
CA LEU A 103 14.03 16.50 -14.63
C LEU A 103 13.36 15.41 -15.48
N ASP A 104 14.15 14.50 -15.99
CA ASP A 104 13.69 13.29 -16.65
C ASP A 104 14.12 12.04 -15.89
N ARG A 105 13.54 10.90 -16.27
CA ARG A 105 13.84 9.61 -15.66
C ARG A 105 15.33 9.25 -15.83
N SER A 106 15.92 9.53 -17.00
CA SER A 106 17.30 9.17 -17.30
C SER A 106 18.29 9.91 -16.41
N ALA A 107 18.03 11.16 -16.05
CA ALA A 107 18.89 11.91 -15.13
C ALA A 107 18.95 11.27 -13.73
N ILE A 108 17.83 10.74 -13.27
CA ILE A 108 17.75 10.04 -11.97
C ILE A 108 18.45 8.69 -12.04
N GLU A 109 18.25 7.92 -13.11
CA GLU A 109 18.92 6.64 -13.33
C GLU A 109 20.43 6.82 -13.47
N ASN A 110 20.90 7.89 -14.15
CA ASN A 110 22.31 8.25 -14.25
C ASN A 110 22.92 8.65 -12.91
N ALA A 111 22.13 9.16 -11.96
CA ALA A 111 22.54 9.37 -10.59
C ALA A 111 22.67 8.07 -9.76
N GLY A 112 22.39 6.92 -10.37
CA GLY A 112 22.52 5.60 -9.76
C GLY A 112 21.32 5.18 -8.92
N VAL A 113 20.13 5.74 -9.18
CA VAL A 113 18.88 5.38 -8.51
C VAL A 113 18.10 4.39 -9.39
N GLU A 114 17.68 3.27 -8.82
CA GLU A 114 16.82 2.30 -9.49
C GLU A 114 15.38 2.82 -9.49
N VAL A 115 14.91 3.35 -10.65
CA VAL A 115 13.61 3.98 -10.81
C VAL A 115 12.56 2.96 -11.23
N LEU A 116 11.56 2.72 -10.39
CA LEU A 116 10.41 1.87 -10.68
C LEU A 116 9.31 2.65 -11.41
N SER A 117 9.00 3.85 -10.91
CA SER A 117 7.99 4.72 -11.51
C SER A 117 8.47 6.16 -11.58
N PHE A 118 8.13 6.86 -12.65
CA PHE A 118 8.40 8.26 -12.84
C PHE A 118 7.17 8.95 -13.42
N LYS A 119 6.57 9.85 -12.65
CA LYS A 119 5.41 10.65 -13.08
C LYS A 119 5.76 12.13 -12.95
N LYS A 120 5.42 12.92 -13.96
CA LYS A 120 5.66 14.36 -13.98
C LYS A 120 4.36 15.12 -13.95
N LEU A 121 4.25 16.06 -13.01
CA LEU A 121 3.13 16.99 -12.91
C LEU A 121 3.66 18.43 -12.81
N GLY A 122 3.62 19.15 -13.92
CA GLY A 122 4.21 20.47 -14.03
C GLY A 122 5.73 20.41 -13.80
N ARG A 123 6.24 21.13 -12.80
CA ARG A 123 7.67 21.15 -12.44
C ARG A 123 8.07 20.10 -11.41
N ILE A 124 7.12 19.42 -10.81
CA ILE A 124 7.37 18.39 -9.81
C ILE A 124 7.35 17.02 -10.48
N SER A 125 8.40 16.26 -10.26
CA SER A 125 8.47 14.85 -10.63
C SER A 125 8.27 14.00 -9.40
N THR A 126 7.38 13.01 -9.48
CA THR A 126 7.20 11.99 -8.46
C THR A 126 7.91 10.72 -8.91
N VAL A 127 8.83 10.26 -8.11
CA VAL A 127 9.69 9.11 -8.39
C VAL A 127 9.43 8.05 -7.34
N VAL A 128 9.21 6.83 -7.77
CA VAL A 128 9.29 5.67 -6.89
C VAL A 128 10.57 4.92 -7.23
N ALA A 129 11.40 4.75 -6.23
CA ALA A 129 12.72 4.16 -6.37
C ALA A 129 12.89 2.97 -5.42
N LYS A 130 13.68 1.99 -5.84
CA LYS A 130 14.07 0.86 -5.03
C LYS A 130 15.43 1.11 -4.39
N GLY A 131 15.53 0.86 -3.10
CA GLY A 131 16.77 0.98 -2.33
C GLY A 131 16.56 1.60 -0.96
N GLU A 132 17.66 1.79 -0.26
CA GLU A 132 17.68 2.38 1.08
C GLU A 132 17.42 3.89 1.01
N LYS A 133 16.58 4.39 1.91
CA LYS A 133 16.19 5.80 2.03
C LYS A 133 17.38 6.76 2.03
N ALA A 134 18.42 6.45 2.81
CA ALA A 134 19.60 7.30 2.93
C ALA A 134 20.38 7.39 1.61
N ASP A 135 20.55 6.27 0.91
CA ASP A 135 21.24 6.20 -0.37
C ASP A 135 20.51 6.97 -1.47
N ILE A 136 19.19 6.73 -1.61
CA ILE A 136 18.33 7.42 -2.57
C ILE A 136 18.36 8.93 -2.32
N THR A 137 18.20 9.36 -1.06
CA THR A 137 18.20 10.78 -0.70
C THR A 137 19.56 11.43 -1.01
N ALA A 138 20.67 10.76 -0.73
CA ALA A 138 22.01 11.27 -1.02
C ALA A 138 22.23 11.46 -2.54
N LYS A 139 21.88 10.47 -3.33
CA LYS A 139 22.00 10.50 -4.81
C LYS A 139 21.14 11.59 -5.43
N LEU A 140 19.88 11.71 -5.00
CA LEU A 140 18.98 12.75 -5.51
C LEU A 140 19.38 14.15 -5.06
N SER A 141 19.93 14.31 -3.84
CA SER A 141 20.45 15.59 -3.36
C SER A 141 21.63 16.10 -4.18
N ALA A 142 22.44 15.19 -4.76
CA ALA A 142 23.55 15.56 -5.63
C ALA A 142 23.10 16.27 -6.93
N LEU A 143 21.83 16.14 -7.32
CA LEU A 143 21.23 16.86 -8.44
C LEU A 143 20.89 18.33 -8.08
N SER A 144 21.17 18.76 -6.85
CA SER A 144 20.88 20.12 -6.33
C SER A 144 19.42 20.56 -6.54
N PRO A 145 18.44 19.73 -6.12
CA PRO A 145 17.03 20.03 -6.33
C PRO A 145 16.57 21.24 -5.51
N ALA A 146 15.61 22.01 -6.03
CA ALA A 146 14.89 23.01 -5.27
C ALA A 146 13.84 22.43 -4.32
N VAL A 147 13.30 21.24 -4.68
CA VAL A 147 12.39 20.47 -3.85
C VAL A 147 12.89 19.02 -3.83
N LEU A 148 13.00 18.45 -2.66
CA LEU A 148 13.27 17.02 -2.43
C LEU A 148 12.51 16.62 -1.18
N GLU A 149 11.39 15.93 -1.37
CA GLU A 149 10.50 15.52 -0.28
C GLU A 149 10.16 14.04 -0.38
N LEU A 150 10.32 13.33 0.73
CA LEU A 150 9.89 11.94 0.85
C LEU A 150 8.39 11.91 1.12
N VAL A 151 7.66 11.16 0.31
CA VAL A 151 6.21 11.00 0.41
C VAL A 151 5.90 9.55 0.80
N PRO A 152 5.01 9.31 1.75
CA PRO A 152 4.63 7.94 2.11
C PRO A 152 4.10 7.16 0.90
N LEU A 153 4.61 5.95 0.70
CA LEU A 153 4.04 4.99 -0.23
C LEU A 153 2.78 4.37 0.36
N THR A 154 1.74 4.29 -0.44
CA THR A 154 0.57 3.50 -0.09
C THR A 154 0.89 2.00 -0.22
N LEU A 155 0.18 1.17 0.54
CA LEU A 155 0.33 -0.28 0.43
C LEU A 155 -0.04 -0.78 -0.98
N GLU A 156 -1.00 -0.13 -1.63
CA GLU A 156 -1.43 -0.42 -3.00
C GLU A 156 -0.30 -0.17 -4.02
N GLU A 157 0.39 0.97 -3.92
CA GLU A 157 1.54 1.27 -4.77
C GLU A 157 2.64 0.22 -4.60
N ILE A 158 2.98 -0.12 -3.36
CA ILE A 158 4.00 -1.14 -3.07
C ILE A 158 3.60 -2.49 -3.65
N PHE A 159 2.33 -2.85 -3.51
CA PHE A 159 1.78 -4.07 -4.05
C PHE A 159 1.96 -4.18 -5.58
N ILE A 160 1.67 -3.08 -6.30
CA ILE A 160 1.88 -3.00 -7.75
C ILE A 160 3.36 -3.23 -8.08
N TYR A 161 4.28 -2.56 -7.39
CA TYR A 161 5.71 -2.68 -7.65
C TYR A 161 6.27 -4.07 -7.30
N GLU A 162 5.82 -4.68 -6.21
CA GLU A 162 6.20 -6.06 -5.86
C GLU A 162 5.77 -7.06 -6.95
N MET A 163 4.60 -6.86 -7.54
CA MET A 163 4.12 -7.67 -8.65
C MET A 163 4.96 -7.45 -9.92
N GLU A 164 5.27 -6.20 -10.26
CA GLU A 164 6.08 -5.85 -11.43
C GLU A 164 7.51 -6.42 -11.34
N VAL A 165 8.16 -6.28 -10.19
CA VAL A 165 9.51 -6.83 -9.93
C VAL A 165 9.54 -8.35 -10.12
N ARG A 166 8.44 -9.04 -9.84
CA ARG A 166 8.31 -10.50 -10.03
C ARG A 166 7.84 -10.91 -11.43
N GLY A 167 7.72 -9.94 -12.35
CA GLY A 167 7.35 -10.20 -13.75
C GLY A 167 5.85 -10.43 -13.98
N TYR A 168 5.01 -10.11 -13.00
CA TYR A 168 3.56 -10.07 -13.20
C TYR A 168 3.20 -8.71 -13.78
N ALA A 169 2.80 -8.67 -15.06
CA ALA A 169 2.33 -7.44 -15.68
C ALA A 169 1.02 -6.99 -14.98
N VAL A 170 1.11 -5.98 -14.15
CA VAL A 170 -0.06 -5.24 -13.68
C VAL A 170 -0.30 -4.16 -14.72
N SER A 171 -1.30 -4.36 -15.60
CA SER A 171 -1.73 -3.32 -16.52
C SER A 171 -2.32 -2.18 -15.69
N SER A 172 -1.51 -1.15 -15.42
CA SER A 172 -2.02 0.13 -14.94
C SER A 172 -2.84 0.75 -16.07
N GLU A 173 -4.16 0.88 -15.90
CA GLU A 173 -5.06 1.57 -16.85
C GLU A 173 -4.78 3.08 -16.96
N GLU A 174 -3.65 3.58 -16.51
CA GLU A 174 -3.32 5.01 -16.42
C GLU A 174 -2.39 5.54 -17.54
N ASP A 175 -2.08 4.74 -18.56
CA ASP A 175 -1.34 5.22 -19.73
C ASP A 175 -2.27 5.58 -20.92
N LYS A 176 -3.35 6.35 -20.66
CA LYS A 176 -4.11 7.02 -21.73
C LYS A 176 -4.36 8.47 -21.43
#